data_503612ced8178baee47058bcdf68730f
#
_entry.id   503612ced8178baee47058bcdf68730f
#
_cell.length_a   1.000
_cell.length_b   1.000
_cell.length_c   1.000
_cell.angle_alpha   90.00
_cell.angle_beta   90.00
_cell.angle_gamma   90.00
#
_symmetry.space_group_name_H-M   'P 1'
#
loop_
_entity.id
_entity.type
_entity.pdbx_description
1 polymer ?
#
loop_
_entity_poly.entity_id
_entity_poly.type
_entity_poly.pdbx_seq_one_letter_code
_entity_poly.pdbx_strand_id
1 'polypeptide(L)'
;LAYYYEKGKGVEKDSVKGVEWYTKAAEQGHSIAQCNLAACYKLGNGVTKDLVKAVKLYKKSAKQGEQCAQYNLGACYYNGYGVKQDYKKALEWFFKAAAQNDRWAQNDIGICYLNGYGVEKDLYKAIEWLTKSAKQGYASAQYNLARCYMDGEGVDQDMKKAVELYKKAATQGHAWSQNNLGLCYEYGDGVRKNDKKAVEWYKKAAEQGVATAQYKLALHY
;
A
#
# COMPACT_ATOMS: atom_id res chain seq x y z
N LEU A 1 -15.34 8.15 -21.25
CA LEU A 1 -16.16 7.00 -21.68
C LEU A 1 -15.56 5.68 -21.16
N ALA A 2 -14.24 5.41 -21.35
CA ALA A 2 -13.58 4.20 -20.87
C ALA A 2 -13.84 3.92 -19.36
N TYR A 3 -13.66 4.94 -18.51
CA TYR A 3 -13.93 4.84 -17.08
C TYR A 3 -15.39 4.49 -16.75
N TYR A 4 -16.34 5.01 -17.54
CA TYR A 4 -17.77 4.73 -17.33
C TYR A 4 -18.10 3.25 -17.64
N TYR A 5 -17.54 2.69 -18.72
CA TYR A 5 -17.67 1.27 -19.01
C TYR A 5 -16.97 0.39 -17.97
N GLU A 6 -15.77 0.77 -17.52
CA GLU A 6 -15.04 0.03 -16.48
C GLU A 6 -15.82 -0.04 -15.16
N LYS A 7 -16.47 1.06 -14.75
CA LYS A 7 -17.18 1.17 -13.47
C LYS A 7 -18.68 0.92 -13.54
N GLY A 8 -19.26 0.83 -14.74
CA GLY A 8 -20.71 0.71 -14.92
C GLY A 8 -21.47 1.98 -14.48
N LYS A 9 -20.89 3.16 -14.69
CA LYS A 9 -21.51 4.44 -14.32
C LYS A 9 -22.29 5.01 -15.50
N GLY A 10 -23.62 5.00 -15.42
CA GLY A 10 -24.49 5.50 -16.49
C GLY A 10 -24.52 4.61 -17.76
N VAL A 11 -23.79 3.51 -17.75
CA VAL A 11 -23.75 2.46 -18.79
C VAL A 11 -23.58 1.12 -18.12
N GLU A 12 -23.99 0.04 -18.78
CA GLU A 12 -23.70 -1.31 -18.31
C GLU A 12 -22.17 -1.52 -18.22
N LYS A 13 -21.72 -2.18 -17.16
CA LYS A 13 -20.30 -2.47 -16.96
C LYS A 13 -19.77 -3.39 -18.05
N ASP A 14 -18.80 -2.90 -18.81
CA ASP A 14 -18.15 -3.63 -19.89
C ASP A 14 -16.64 -3.30 -19.91
N SER A 15 -15.87 -4.16 -19.25
CA SER A 15 -14.42 -3.95 -19.15
C SER A 15 -13.71 -4.05 -20.49
N VAL A 16 -14.25 -4.82 -21.44
CA VAL A 16 -13.66 -4.97 -22.78
C VAL A 16 -13.80 -3.66 -23.54
N LYS A 17 -15.02 -3.09 -23.59
CA LYS A 17 -15.23 -1.74 -24.15
C LYS A 17 -14.42 -0.67 -23.45
N GLY A 18 -14.30 -0.77 -22.13
CA GLY A 18 -13.43 0.12 -21.35
C GLY A 18 -12.00 0.12 -21.87
N VAL A 19 -11.44 -1.08 -22.09
CA VAL A 19 -10.08 -1.26 -22.64
C VAL A 19 -9.96 -0.73 -24.06
N GLU A 20 -10.95 -0.95 -24.94
CA GLU A 20 -10.92 -0.40 -26.29
C GLU A 20 -10.78 1.13 -26.28
N TRP A 21 -11.55 1.82 -25.44
CA TRP A 21 -11.47 3.27 -25.32
C TRP A 21 -10.17 3.75 -24.67
N TYR A 22 -9.65 3.03 -23.65
CA TYR A 22 -8.33 3.33 -23.11
C TYR A 22 -7.24 3.14 -24.16
N THR A 23 -7.33 2.11 -25.01
CA THR A 23 -6.36 1.86 -26.07
C THR A 23 -6.33 3.02 -27.06
N LYS A 24 -7.48 3.44 -27.58
CA LYS A 24 -7.59 4.57 -28.52
C LYS A 24 -6.98 5.86 -27.95
N ALA A 25 -7.22 6.15 -26.67
CA ALA A 25 -6.66 7.33 -26.02
C ALA A 25 -5.16 7.18 -25.73
N ALA A 26 -4.71 5.99 -25.33
CA ALA A 26 -3.31 5.70 -25.02
C ALA A 26 -2.42 5.76 -26.28
N GLU A 27 -2.93 5.36 -27.43
CA GLU A 27 -2.26 5.46 -28.73
C GLU A 27 -2.04 6.92 -29.15
N GLN A 28 -2.96 7.81 -28.77
CA GLN A 28 -2.82 9.25 -28.96
C GLN A 28 -1.90 9.91 -27.91
N GLY A 29 -1.26 9.14 -27.04
CA GLY A 29 -0.31 9.66 -26.07
C GLY A 29 -0.89 10.08 -24.70
N HIS A 30 -2.22 9.93 -24.49
CA HIS A 30 -2.85 10.39 -23.25
C HIS A 30 -2.32 9.62 -22.02
N SER A 31 -1.61 10.30 -21.13
CA SER A 31 -0.86 9.69 -20.00
C SER A 31 -1.76 8.88 -19.05
N ILE A 32 -2.89 9.44 -18.63
CA ILE A 32 -3.84 8.75 -17.73
C ILE A 32 -4.43 7.51 -18.40
N ALA A 33 -4.73 7.56 -19.71
CA ALA A 33 -5.23 6.40 -20.44
C ALA A 33 -4.17 5.30 -20.54
N GLN A 34 -2.91 5.66 -20.76
CA GLN A 34 -1.79 4.72 -20.71
C GLN A 34 -1.65 4.06 -19.32
N CYS A 35 -1.79 4.83 -18.22
CA CYS A 35 -1.76 4.29 -16.85
C CYS A 35 -2.92 3.31 -16.61
N ASN A 36 -4.15 3.68 -17.02
CA ASN A 36 -5.32 2.84 -16.81
C ASN A 36 -5.28 1.57 -17.67
N LEU A 37 -4.86 1.68 -18.93
CA LEU A 37 -4.65 0.52 -19.81
C LEU A 37 -3.57 -0.43 -19.24
N ALA A 38 -2.50 0.13 -18.67
CA ALA A 38 -1.49 -0.66 -17.99
C ALA A 38 -2.07 -1.43 -16.79
N ALA A 39 -2.95 -0.80 -16.01
CA ALA A 39 -3.65 -1.46 -14.90
C ALA A 39 -4.55 -2.60 -15.41
N CYS A 40 -5.25 -2.41 -16.52
CA CYS A 40 -6.05 -3.46 -17.17
C CYS A 40 -5.17 -4.67 -17.54
N TYR A 41 -4.03 -4.46 -18.19
CA TYR A 41 -3.10 -5.55 -18.50
C TYR A 41 -2.48 -6.20 -17.25
N LYS A 42 -2.17 -5.42 -16.21
CA LYS A 42 -1.63 -5.95 -14.94
C LYS A 42 -2.61 -6.89 -14.24
N LEU A 43 -3.90 -6.56 -14.28
CA LEU A 43 -4.95 -7.30 -13.57
C LEU A 43 -5.65 -8.35 -14.44
N GLY A 44 -5.58 -8.23 -15.76
CA GLY A 44 -6.37 -9.04 -16.70
C GLY A 44 -7.84 -8.59 -16.78
N ASN A 45 -8.10 -7.29 -16.54
CA ASN A 45 -9.46 -6.76 -16.56
C ASN A 45 -9.84 -6.28 -17.97
N GLY A 46 -10.74 -6.98 -18.63
CA GLY A 46 -11.16 -6.72 -20.01
C GLY A 46 -10.13 -7.09 -21.09
N VAL A 47 -8.96 -7.62 -20.69
CA VAL A 47 -7.89 -8.12 -21.56
C VAL A 47 -7.18 -9.29 -20.91
N THR A 48 -6.50 -10.12 -21.70
CA THR A 48 -5.57 -11.11 -21.17
C THR A 48 -4.45 -10.42 -20.38
N LYS A 49 -4.18 -10.92 -19.19
CA LYS A 49 -3.09 -10.40 -18.31
C LYS A 49 -1.76 -10.45 -19.04
N ASP A 50 -1.08 -9.30 -19.09
CA ASP A 50 0.25 -9.15 -19.71
C ASP A 50 1.06 -8.12 -18.93
N LEU A 51 1.90 -8.59 -18.01
CA LEU A 51 2.72 -7.73 -17.15
C LEU A 51 3.79 -6.96 -17.93
N VAL A 52 4.29 -7.50 -19.04
CA VAL A 52 5.30 -6.83 -19.88
C VAL A 52 4.67 -5.64 -20.62
N LYS A 53 3.48 -5.82 -21.18
CA LYS A 53 2.72 -4.71 -21.77
C LYS A 53 2.35 -3.66 -20.72
N ALA A 54 1.91 -4.10 -19.54
CA ALA A 54 1.61 -3.18 -18.44
C ALA A 54 2.80 -2.28 -18.12
N VAL A 55 3.99 -2.85 -17.95
CA VAL A 55 5.22 -2.08 -17.68
C VAL A 55 5.57 -1.13 -18.81
N LYS A 56 5.44 -1.54 -20.07
CA LYS A 56 5.69 -0.65 -21.22
C LYS A 56 4.76 0.58 -21.20
N LEU A 57 3.50 0.39 -20.85
CA LEU A 57 2.52 1.46 -20.76
C LEU A 57 2.75 2.35 -19.54
N TYR A 58 3.00 1.77 -18.35
CA TYR A 58 3.39 2.53 -17.16
C TYR A 58 4.62 3.38 -17.43
N LYS A 59 5.64 2.85 -18.12
CA LYS A 59 6.85 3.60 -18.47
C LYS A 59 6.56 4.80 -19.40
N LYS A 60 5.65 4.65 -20.36
CA LYS A 60 5.23 5.77 -21.24
C LYS A 60 4.53 6.85 -20.42
N SER A 61 3.56 6.47 -19.60
CA SER A 61 2.79 7.37 -18.75
C SER A 61 3.66 8.06 -17.68
N ALA A 62 4.51 7.30 -16.98
CA ALA A 62 5.39 7.81 -15.93
C ALA A 62 6.42 8.83 -16.45
N LYS A 63 6.90 8.67 -17.68
CA LYS A 63 7.79 9.66 -18.34
C LYS A 63 7.09 10.98 -18.62
N GLN A 64 5.77 11.00 -18.75
CA GLN A 64 4.94 12.20 -18.89
C GLN A 64 4.61 12.84 -17.54
N GLY A 65 5.11 12.28 -16.42
CA GLY A 65 4.90 12.83 -15.09
C GLY A 65 3.67 12.27 -14.35
N GLU A 66 2.92 11.34 -14.94
CA GLU A 66 1.71 10.80 -14.29
C GLU A 66 2.07 10.09 -12.98
N GLN A 67 1.59 10.62 -11.85
CA GLN A 67 1.91 10.17 -10.50
C GLN A 67 1.59 8.68 -10.29
N CYS A 68 0.37 8.27 -10.66
CA CYS A 68 -0.08 6.88 -10.52
C CYS A 68 0.81 5.91 -11.32
N ALA A 69 1.24 6.30 -12.51
CA ALA A 69 2.12 5.49 -13.35
C ALA A 69 3.53 5.40 -12.78
N GLN A 70 4.05 6.49 -12.21
CA GLN A 70 5.34 6.50 -11.53
C GLN A 70 5.35 5.53 -10.34
N TYR A 71 4.34 5.59 -9.47
CA TYR A 71 4.21 4.64 -8.36
C TYR A 71 4.11 3.20 -8.87
N ASN A 72 3.20 2.91 -9.80
CA ASN A 72 3.01 1.54 -10.31
C ASN A 72 4.24 1.00 -11.03
N LEU A 73 4.99 1.83 -11.74
CA LEU A 73 6.26 1.42 -12.36
C LEU A 73 7.31 1.09 -11.30
N GLY A 74 7.41 1.91 -10.25
CA GLY A 74 8.24 1.63 -9.09
C GLY A 74 7.87 0.28 -8.45
N ALA A 75 6.58 0.03 -8.24
CA ALA A 75 6.08 -1.24 -7.71
C ALA A 75 6.38 -2.43 -8.63
N CYS A 76 6.35 -2.24 -9.96
CA CYS A 76 6.75 -3.29 -10.90
C CYS A 76 8.25 -3.65 -10.75
N TYR A 77 9.13 -2.66 -10.62
CA TYR A 77 10.55 -2.92 -10.37
C TYR A 77 10.79 -3.52 -8.98
N TYR A 78 10.07 -3.07 -7.96
CA TYR A 78 10.19 -3.59 -6.59
C TYR A 78 9.85 -5.07 -6.49
N ASN A 79 8.79 -5.50 -7.19
CA ASN A 79 8.29 -6.87 -7.13
C ASN A 79 8.78 -7.77 -8.29
N GLY A 80 9.41 -7.21 -9.32
CA GLY A 80 9.79 -7.96 -10.52
C GLY A 80 8.61 -8.29 -11.44
N TYR A 81 7.53 -7.51 -11.42
CA TYR A 81 6.36 -7.73 -12.26
C TYR A 81 6.58 -7.25 -13.69
N GLY A 82 6.71 -8.18 -14.65
CA GLY A 82 6.94 -7.87 -16.07
C GLY A 82 8.31 -7.27 -16.40
N VAL A 83 9.19 -7.15 -15.40
CA VAL A 83 10.58 -6.72 -15.49
C VAL A 83 11.42 -7.47 -14.46
N LYS A 84 12.74 -7.51 -14.65
CA LYS A 84 13.65 -7.99 -13.61
C LYS A 84 13.54 -7.07 -12.39
N GLN A 85 13.45 -7.67 -11.19
CA GLN A 85 13.45 -6.94 -9.93
C GLN A 85 14.69 -6.04 -9.81
N ASP A 86 14.45 -4.78 -9.41
CA ASP A 86 15.50 -3.77 -9.29
C ASP A 86 15.06 -2.70 -8.28
N TYR A 87 15.47 -2.84 -7.03
CA TYR A 87 15.09 -1.92 -5.95
C TYR A 87 15.62 -0.49 -6.15
N LYS A 88 16.78 -0.32 -6.81
CA LYS A 88 17.31 1.02 -7.11
C LYS A 88 16.39 1.77 -8.07
N LYS A 89 15.99 1.10 -9.17
CA LYS A 89 15.02 1.67 -10.11
C LYS A 89 13.65 1.86 -9.49
N ALA A 90 13.22 0.95 -8.61
CA ALA A 90 11.97 1.13 -7.87
C ALA A 90 11.98 2.44 -7.07
N LEU A 91 13.06 2.70 -6.31
CA LEU A 91 13.24 3.92 -5.54
C LEU A 91 13.26 5.18 -6.40
N GLU A 92 13.94 5.16 -7.55
CA GLU A 92 13.95 6.30 -8.48
C GLU A 92 12.52 6.72 -8.87
N TRP A 93 11.66 5.75 -9.14
CA TRP A 93 10.27 6.01 -9.49
C TRP A 93 9.40 6.36 -8.29
N PHE A 94 9.61 5.70 -7.14
CA PHE A 94 8.93 6.05 -5.90
C PHE A 94 9.24 7.49 -5.47
N PHE A 95 10.50 7.94 -5.57
CA PHE A 95 10.84 9.35 -5.28
C PHE A 95 10.12 10.33 -6.19
N LYS A 96 9.97 10.02 -7.48
CA LYS A 96 9.20 10.87 -8.41
C LYS A 96 7.72 10.95 -8.03
N ALA A 97 7.10 9.83 -7.67
CA ALA A 97 5.72 9.82 -7.20
C ALA A 97 5.58 10.53 -5.84
N ALA A 98 6.50 10.29 -4.91
CA ALA A 98 6.51 10.92 -3.59
C ALA A 98 6.71 12.45 -3.65
N ALA A 99 7.46 12.96 -4.63
CA ALA A 99 7.58 14.39 -4.90
C ALA A 99 6.24 15.03 -5.28
N GLN A 100 5.30 14.25 -5.81
CA GLN A 100 3.91 14.64 -6.06
C GLN A 100 2.98 14.28 -4.89
N ASN A 101 3.56 14.05 -3.69
CA ASN A 101 2.84 13.72 -2.45
C ASN A 101 2.09 12.38 -2.48
N ASP A 102 2.55 11.41 -3.27
CA ASP A 102 1.97 10.05 -3.29
C ASP A 102 2.23 9.32 -1.98
N ARG A 103 1.17 9.02 -1.23
CA ARG A 103 1.26 8.35 0.08
C ARG A 103 1.76 6.91 -0.01
N TRP A 104 1.46 6.19 -1.08
CA TRP A 104 1.90 4.81 -1.27
C TRP A 104 3.41 4.77 -1.53
N ALA A 105 3.89 5.67 -2.41
CA ALA A 105 5.33 5.80 -2.67
C ALA A 105 6.10 6.22 -1.41
N GLN A 106 5.58 7.17 -0.62
CA GLN A 106 6.19 7.57 0.64
C GLN A 106 6.31 6.40 1.62
N ASN A 107 5.27 5.56 1.76
CA ASN A 107 5.34 4.35 2.57
C ASN A 107 6.42 3.38 2.05
N ASP A 108 6.45 3.13 0.74
CA ASP A 108 7.35 2.14 0.16
C ASP A 108 8.82 2.60 0.21
N ILE A 109 9.08 3.91 0.08
CA ILE A 109 10.40 4.50 0.35
C ILE A 109 10.80 4.25 1.81
N GLY A 110 9.88 4.47 2.77
CA GLY A 110 10.10 4.18 4.17
C GLY A 110 10.49 2.72 4.41
N ILE A 111 9.76 1.78 3.80
CA ILE A 111 10.06 0.34 3.86
C ILE A 111 11.44 0.03 3.24
N CYS A 112 11.80 0.68 2.14
CA CYS A 112 13.11 0.51 1.52
C CYS A 112 14.24 0.93 2.47
N TYR A 113 14.11 2.05 3.17
CA TYR A 113 15.10 2.48 4.16
C TYR A 113 15.12 1.59 5.41
N LEU A 114 13.98 1.08 5.88
CA LEU A 114 13.93 0.13 7.01
C LEU A 114 14.73 -1.15 6.72
N ASN A 115 14.66 -1.64 5.48
CA ASN A 115 15.20 -2.95 5.12
C ASN A 115 16.50 -2.87 4.29
N GLY A 116 16.93 -1.68 3.85
CA GLY A 116 18.08 -1.54 2.98
C GLY A 116 17.83 -1.98 1.54
N TYR A 117 16.58 -1.90 1.04
CA TYR A 117 16.24 -2.30 -0.32
C TYR A 117 16.63 -1.21 -1.33
N GLY A 118 17.69 -1.44 -2.10
CA GLY A 118 18.20 -0.52 -3.11
C GLY A 118 18.89 0.74 -2.56
N VAL A 119 18.92 0.92 -1.25
CA VAL A 119 19.63 1.97 -0.49
C VAL A 119 20.27 1.36 0.74
N GLU A 120 21.21 2.05 1.35
CA GLU A 120 21.69 1.71 2.68
C GLU A 120 20.56 1.86 3.72
N LYS A 121 20.50 0.92 4.68
CA LYS A 121 19.51 0.95 5.77
C LYS A 121 19.69 2.24 6.58
N ASP A 122 18.61 2.99 6.71
CA ASP A 122 18.58 4.26 7.45
C ASP A 122 17.23 4.41 8.16
N LEU A 123 17.23 4.08 9.44
CA LEU A 123 16.01 4.08 10.25
C LEU A 123 15.41 5.48 10.42
N TYR A 124 16.23 6.53 10.49
CA TYR A 124 15.74 7.91 10.64
C TYR A 124 15.00 8.37 9.37
N LYS A 125 15.57 8.11 8.20
CA LYS A 125 14.88 8.39 6.93
C LYS A 125 13.62 7.55 6.76
N ALA A 126 13.65 6.30 7.20
CA ALA A 126 12.47 5.45 7.19
C ALA A 126 11.32 6.09 7.98
N ILE A 127 11.59 6.52 9.23
CA ILE A 127 10.61 7.19 10.08
C ILE A 127 10.10 8.48 9.45
N GLU A 128 10.97 9.28 8.84
CA GLU A 128 10.57 10.51 8.15
C GLU A 128 9.54 10.21 7.04
N TRP A 129 9.84 9.24 6.16
CA TRP A 129 8.97 8.89 5.04
C TRP A 129 7.68 8.21 5.49
N LEU A 130 7.74 7.29 6.46
CA LEU A 130 6.55 6.68 7.04
C LEU A 130 5.66 7.71 7.72
N THR A 131 6.25 8.70 8.40
CA THR A 131 5.50 9.79 9.04
C THR A 131 4.76 10.65 8.01
N LYS A 132 5.39 10.99 6.88
CA LYS A 132 4.73 11.72 5.77
C LYS A 132 3.51 10.96 5.26
N SER A 133 3.65 9.67 5.01
CA SER A 133 2.57 8.81 4.54
C SER A 133 1.47 8.61 5.59
N ALA A 134 1.84 8.36 6.86
CA ALA A 134 0.90 8.17 7.96
C ALA A 134 0.05 9.42 8.26
N LYS A 135 0.64 10.62 8.12
CA LYS A 135 -0.07 11.90 8.23
C LYS A 135 -1.14 12.07 7.15
N GLN A 136 -0.95 11.48 5.98
CA GLN A 136 -1.97 11.42 4.92
C GLN A 136 -3.05 10.36 5.18
N GLY A 137 -3.04 9.71 6.33
CA GLY A 137 -4.03 8.70 6.72
C GLY A 137 -3.80 7.32 6.12
N TYR A 138 -2.66 7.02 5.50
CA TYR A 138 -2.43 5.71 4.91
C TYR A 138 -2.23 4.64 5.99
N ALA A 139 -3.16 3.67 6.06
CA ALA A 139 -3.23 2.69 7.14
C ALA A 139 -1.97 1.82 7.24
N SER A 140 -1.38 1.40 6.11
CA SER A 140 -0.14 0.62 6.13
C SER A 140 1.05 1.41 6.68
N ALA A 141 1.13 2.70 6.36
CA ALA A 141 2.18 3.55 6.92
C ALA A 141 1.98 3.81 8.42
N GLN A 142 0.74 3.99 8.88
CA GLN A 142 0.41 4.07 10.30
C GLN A 142 0.81 2.79 11.03
N TYR A 143 0.55 1.63 10.44
CA TYR A 143 0.98 0.33 10.96
C TYR A 143 2.50 0.21 11.04
N ASN A 144 3.22 0.52 9.96
CA ASN A 144 4.67 0.42 9.93
C ASN A 144 5.33 1.38 10.93
N LEU A 145 4.84 2.62 11.02
CA LEU A 145 5.32 3.60 11.98
C LEU A 145 4.99 3.19 13.42
N ALA A 146 3.82 2.58 13.65
CA ALA A 146 3.45 2.05 14.96
C ALA A 146 4.42 0.95 15.43
N ARG A 147 4.84 0.07 14.53
CA ARG A 147 5.87 -0.94 14.83
C ARG A 147 7.18 -0.30 15.23
N CYS A 148 7.63 0.71 14.49
CA CYS A 148 8.87 1.41 14.84
C CYS A 148 8.81 2.01 16.25
N TYR A 149 7.68 2.63 16.64
CA TYR A 149 7.51 3.11 18.02
C TYR A 149 7.37 2.00 19.04
N MET A 150 6.77 0.86 18.69
CA MET A 150 6.64 -0.28 19.59
C MET A 150 8.00 -0.90 19.90
N ASP A 151 8.86 -1.02 18.87
CA ASP A 151 10.14 -1.73 18.95
C ASP A 151 11.31 -0.79 19.25
N GLY A 152 11.14 0.54 19.19
CA GLY A 152 12.21 1.52 19.32
C GLY A 152 13.15 1.56 18.12
N GLU A 153 12.66 1.18 16.91
CA GLU A 153 13.47 1.19 15.69
C GLU A 153 13.50 2.58 15.04
N GLY A 154 14.64 3.27 15.14
CA GLY A 154 14.86 4.61 14.56
C GLY A 154 14.16 5.76 15.28
N VAL A 155 13.48 5.47 16.38
CA VAL A 155 12.85 6.41 17.30
C VAL A 155 12.92 5.84 18.72
N ASP A 156 12.80 6.69 19.72
CA ASP A 156 12.63 6.23 21.09
C ASP A 156 11.33 5.42 21.19
N GLN A 157 11.38 4.31 21.94
CA GLN A 157 10.22 3.47 22.16
C GLN A 157 9.09 4.27 22.82
N ASP A 158 7.91 4.26 22.18
CA ASP A 158 6.70 4.92 22.70
C ASP A 158 5.47 4.05 22.41
N MET A 159 5.17 3.18 23.36
CA MET A 159 4.03 2.24 23.26
C MET A 159 2.69 2.97 23.17
N LYS A 160 2.52 4.14 23.80
CA LYS A 160 1.29 4.92 23.71
C LYS A 160 1.06 5.43 22.30
N LYS A 161 2.10 6.00 21.71
CA LYS A 161 2.06 6.50 20.31
C LYS A 161 1.88 5.36 19.30
N ALA A 162 2.51 4.21 19.55
CA ALA A 162 2.31 3.01 18.75
C ALA A 162 0.82 2.59 18.74
N VAL A 163 0.20 2.54 19.92
CA VAL A 163 -1.22 2.19 20.07
C VAL A 163 -2.13 3.19 19.37
N GLU A 164 -1.86 4.49 19.46
CA GLU A 164 -2.64 5.52 18.74
C GLU A 164 -2.60 5.29 17.23
N LEU A 165 -1.42 4.96 16.69
CA LEU A 165 -1.23 4.67 15.26
C LEU A 165 -1.91 3.35 14.87
N TYR A 166 -1.74 2.27 15.67
CA TYR A 166 -2.46 1.03 15.44
C TYR A 166 -3.98 1.26 15.45
N LYS A 167 -4.50 2.04 16.38
CA LYS A 167 -5.93 2.37 16.44
C LYS A 167 -6.40 3.10 15.18
N LYS A 168 -5.64 4.08 14.69
CA LYS A 168 -5.96 4.78 13.43
C LYS A 168 -6.01 3.83 12.23
N ALA A 169 -5.04 2.93 12.10
CA ALA A 169 -5.02 1.95 11.03
C ALA A 169 -6.10 0.86 11.20
N ALA A 170 -6.32 0.36 12.43
CA ALA A 170 -7.32 -0.66 12.74
C ALA A 170 -8.76 -0.19 12.46
N THR A 171 -9.07 1.08 12.74
CA THR A 171 -10.38 1.67 12.42
C THR A 171 -10.64 1.83 10.93
N GLN A 172 -9.58 1.86 10.11
CA GLN A 172 -9.66 1.82 8.64
C GLN A 172 -9.77 0.38 8.10
N GLY A 173 -9.82 -0.64 8.97
CA GLY A 173 -9.91 -2.04 8.56
C GLY A 173 -8.56 -2.73 8.36
N HIS A 174 -7.42 -2.13 8.71
CA HIS A 174 -6.12 -2.77 8.52
C HIS A 174 -5.96 -3.98 9.46
N ALA A 175 -5.99 -5.18 8.90
CA ALA A 175 -6.09 -6.44 9.63
C ALA A 175 -4.96 -6.67 10.65
N TRP A 176 -3.70 -6.42 10.24
CA TRP A 176 -2.55 -6.56 11.14
C TRP A 176 -2.55 -5.53 12.27
N SER A 177 -3.06 -4.31 12.03
CA SER A 177 -3.21 -3.31 13.09
C SER A 177 -4.30 -3.70 14.08
N GLN A 178 -5.39 -4.32 13.63
CA GLN A 178 -6.43 -4.88 14.50
C GLN A 178 -5.85 -5.96 15.40
N ASN A 179 -5.08 -6.91 14.83
CA ASN A 179 -4.41 -7.94 15.62
C ASN A 179 -3.46 -7.33 16.66
N ASN A 180 -2.59 -6.39 16.25
CA ASN A 180 -1.61 -5.81 17.16
C ASN A 180 -2.26 -4.93 18.24
N LEU A 181 -3.36 -4.24 17.91
CA LEU A 181 -4.15 -3.51 18.89
C LEU A 181 -4.82 -4.47 19.90
N GLY A 182 -5.26 -5.64 19.45
CA GLY A 182 -5.71 -6.72 20.32
C GLY A 182 -4.63 -7.15 21.31
N LEU A 183 -3.39 -7.37 20.83
CA LEU A 183 -2.24 -7.69 21.67
C LEU A 183 -1.96 -6.58 22.70
N CYS A 184 -1.97 -5.32 22.27
CA CYS A 184 -1.77 -4.19 23.18
C CYS A 184 -2.81 -4.17 24.32
N TYR A 185 -4.08 -4.46 24.04
CA TYR A 185 -5.10 -4.55 25.07
C TYR A 185 -4.96 -5.81 25.94
N GLU A 186 -4.52 -6.94 25.40
CA GLU A 186 -4.30 -8.17 26.15
C GLU A 186 -3.16 -8.02 27.18
N TYR A 187 -2.04 -7.41 26.78
CA TYR A 187 -0.88 -7.28 27.65
C TYR A 187 -0.84 -5.95 28.43
N GLY A 188 -1.56 -4.95 28.00
CA GLY A 188 -1.55 -3.61 28.60
C GLY A 188 -0.42 -2.71 28.06
N ASP A 189 0.12 -3.04 26.88
CA ASP A 189 1.21 -2.28 26.26
C ASP A 189 0.68 -0.95 25.71
N GLY A 190 1.11 0.16 26.30
CA GLY A 190 0.69 1.50 25.90
C GLY A 190 -0.77 1.85 26.19
N VAL A 191 -1.59 0.91 26.67
CA VAL A 191 -2.99 1.07 27.08
C VAL A 191 -3.27 0.29 28.36
N ARG A 192 -4.35 0.67 29.06
CA ARG A 192 -4.84 -0.18 30.18
C ARG A 192 -5.30 -1.53 29.64
N LYS A 193 -4.81 -2.62 30.24
CA LYS A 193 -5.22 -4.00 29.93
C LYS A 193 -6.75 -4.13 29.90
N ASN A 194 -7.27 -4.79 28.85
CA ASN A 194 -8.70 -5.02 28.69
C ASN A 194 -8.96 -6.20 27.75
N ASP A 195 -9.19 -7.37 28.33
CA ASP A 195 -9.36 -8.61 27.58
C ASP A 195 -10.62 -8.59 26.69
N LYS A 196 -11.71 -7.89 27.10
CA LYS A 196 -12.90 -7.72 26.25
C LYS A 196 -12.58 -6.98 24.96
N LYS A 197 -11.83 -5.86 25.06
CA LYS A 197 -11.39 -5.09 23.88
C LYS A 197 -10.39 -5.89 23.04
N ALA A 198 -9.51 -6.67 23.65
CA ALA A 198 -8.59 -7.54 22.91
C ALA A 198 -9.38 -8.51 22.03
N VAL A 199 -10.37 -9.21 22.59
CA VAL A 199 -11.24 -10.13 21.85
C VAL A 199 -12.01 -9.43 20.73
N GLU A 200 -12.54 -8.23 20.96
CA GLU A 200 -13.23 -7.44 19.91
C GLU A 200 -12.31 -7.15 18.71
N TRP A 201 -11.07 -6.78 18.96
CA TRP A 201 -10.11 -6.51 17.90
C TRP A 201 -9.61 -7.78 17.22
N TYR A 202 -9.38 -8.86 17.97
CA TYR A 202 -9.04 -10.16 17.39
C TYR A 202 -10.15 -10.69 16.49
N LYS A 203 -11.44 -10.54 16.85
CA LYS A 203 -12.56 -10.94 16.00
C LYS A 203 -12.46 -10.29 14.62
N LYS A 204 -12.29 -8.95 14.58
CA LYS A 204 -12.17 -8.21 13.33
C LYS A 204 -10.97 -8.65 12.48
N ALA A 205 -9.83 -8.92 13.10
CA ALA A 205 -8.64 -9.40 12.41
C ALA A 205 -8.81 -10.86 11.92
N ALA A 206 -9.44 -11.71 12.72
CA ALA A 206 -9.69 -13.11 12.40
C ALA A 206 -10.67 -13.27 11.23
N GLU A 207 -11.72 -12.43 11.16
CA GLU A 207 -12.65 -12.36 10.03
C GLU A 207 -11.95 -12.01 8.71
N GLN A 208 -10.83 -11.31 8.77
CA GLN A 208 -9.96 -11.00 7.63
C GLN A 208 -8.87 -12.06 7.37
N GLY A 209 -8.90 -13.18 8.10
CA GLY A 209 -7.98 -14.29 7.88
C GLY A 209 -6.63 -14.18 8.59
N VAL A 210 -6.46 -13.29 9.58
CA VAL A 210 -5.22 -13.21 10.37
C VAL A 210 -5.11 -14.42 11.29
N ALA A 211 -4.23 -15.37 10.97
CA ALA A 211 -4.09 -16.64 11.67
C ALA A 211 -3.75 -16.46 13.17
N THR A 212 -2.90 -15.49 13.51
CA THR A 212 -2.56 -15.20 14.92
C THR A 212 -3.78 -14.72 15.70
N ALA A 213 -4.65 -13.91 15.09
CA ALA A 213 -5.89 -13.46 15.72
C ALA A 213 -6.89 -14.63 15.90
N GLN A 214 -6.98 -15.53 14.91
CA GLN A 214 -7.81 -16.74 15.00
C GLN A 214 -7.35 -17.64 16.15
N TYR A 215 -6.03 -17.86 16.26
CA TYR A 215 -5.44 -18.62 17.36
C TYR A 215 -5.71 -17.95 18.73
N LYS A 216 -5.51 -16.64 18.84
CA LYS A 216 -5.78 -15.89 20.06
C LYS A 216 -7.26 -16.00 20.49
N LEU A 217 -8.19 -15.92 19.56
CA LEU A 217 -9.60 -16.13 19.87
C LEU A 217 -9.89 -17.52 20.42
N ALA A 218 -9.27 -18.56 19.86
CA ALA A 218 -9.46 -19.93 20.35
C ALA A 218 -8.99 -20.13 21.80
N LEU A 219 -8.07 -19.30 22.30
CA LEU A 219 -7.62 -19.34 23.70
C LEU A 219 -8.57 -18.60 24.65
N HIS A 220 -9.47 -17.75 24.13
CA HIS A 220 -10.43 -16.97 24.92
C HIS A 220 -11.83 -17.60 24.98
N TYR A 221 -12.06 -18.73 24.27
CA TYR A 221 -13.29 -19.52 24.28
C TYR A 221 -13.06 -20.86 24.94
#